data_8974957bb9fb983eb7dd18c0803b39d7
#
_entry.id   8974957bb9fb983eb7dd18c0803b39d7
#
_cell.length_a   1.000
_cell.length_b   1.000
_cell.length_c   1.000
_cell.angle_alpha   90.00
_cell.angle_beta   90.00
_cell.angle_gamma   90.00
#
_symmetry.space_group_name_H-M   'P 1'
#
loop_
_entity.id
_entity.type
_entity.pdbx_description
1 polymer ?
#
loop_
_entity_poly.entity_id
_entity_poly.type
_entity_poly.pdbx_seq_one_letter_code
_entity_poly.pdbx_strand_id
1 'polypeptide(L)'
;MNTVRLLDLAPEIADFKQDIIAGLQQTPKRIAPKWFYDEEGSMIFERITKLKAYYPTRTEISILTNIAADWPETIGTIIEYGSGNSEKVRLLLPKTKAYVAIDISKEHMYQSCCQMASDFPTLTITALCADYTKPLPLREVLAHCPKPWMIFYPGSSIGNCSPDEAIALLRHSRQCLHQGDGLLIGVDLVKEKAVLENAYNDHEGVTAQFNRHLLKRISQTFGFPILHDDFRHIAFYNDAKQRIEMHLECLKAQIWHLDGIEIAFDQGEWLHTENSYKYHPEQFFVMLKEALWQPRRVWYDQNQYFGVFYAIA
;
A
#
# COMPACT_ATOMS: atom_id res chain seq x y z
N MET A 1 1.29 -2.48 -32.04
CA MET A 1 1.03 -1.92 -30.70
C MET A 1 1.10 -3.08 -29.73
N ASN A 2 1.83 -2.92 -28.63
CA ASN A 2 1.91 -3.94 -27.59
C ASN A 2 0.52 -4.02 -26.91
N THR A 3 -0.12 -5.18 -26.93
CA THR A 3 -1.48 -5.35 -26.41
C THR A 3 -1.40 -5.72 -24.93
N VAL A 4 -1.99 -4.91 -24.06
CA VAL A 4 -2.12 -5.25 -22.63
C VAL A 4 -3.15 -6.36 -22.48
N ARG A 5 -2.75 -7.46 -21.84
CA ARG A 5 -3.67 -8.55 -21.49
C ARG A 5 -4.39 -8.19 -20.19
N LEU A 6 -5.71 -8.11 -20.23
CA LEU A 6 -6.53 -7.93 -19.04
C LEU A 6 -7.05 -9.28 -18.56
N LEU A 7 -6.81 -9.59 -17.29
CA LEU A 7 -7.34 -10.73 -16.56
C LEU A 7 -8.13 -10.22 -15.35
N ASP A 8 -9.29 -10.79 -15.10
CA ASP A 8 -10.16 -10.40 -14.01
C ASP A 8 -10.54 -11.65 -13.21
N LEU A 9 -10.05 -11.73 -11.97
CA LEU A 9 -10.40 -12.80 -11.04
C LEU A 9 -11.66 -12.47 -10.23
N ALA A 10 -12.38 -11.41 -10.60
CA ALA A 10 -13.61 -10.96 -9.95
C ALA A 10 -13.45 -10.89 -8.41
N PRO A 11 -12.47 -10.14 -7.89
CA PRO A 11 -12.29 -10.06 -6.45
C PRO A 11 -13.58 -9.57 -5.79
N GLU A 12 -13.93 -10.16 -4.67
CA GLU A 12 -15.01 -9.63 -3.83
C GLU A 12 -14.61 -8.22 -3.40
N ILE A 13 -15.20 -7.22 -4.04
CA ILE A 13 -15.02 -5.83 -3.62
C ILE A 13 -15.86 -5.67 -2.35
N ALA A 14 -15.18 -5.44 -1.22
CA ALA A 14 -15.86 -5.14 0.03
C ALA A 14 -16.85 -3.97 -0.18
N ASP A 15 -18.06 -4.13 0.32
CA ASP A 15 -19.05 -3.06 0.25
C ASP A 15 -18.60 -1.92 1.17
N PHE A 16 -18.33 -0.75 0.56
CA PHE A 16 -17.91 0.43 1.30
C PHE A 16 -18.87 0.77 2.44
N LYS A 17 -20.18 0.75 2.17
CA LYS A 17 -21.18 1.10 3.18
C LYS A 17 -21.19 0.12 4.35
N GLN A 18 -21.15 -1.17 4.06
CA GLN A 18 -21.12 -2.21 5.10
C GLN A 18 -19.86 -2.12 5.95
N ASP A 19 -18.68 -1.97 5.33
CA ASP A 19 -17.41 -1.86 6.03
C ASP A 19 -17.36 -0.60 6.91
N ILE A 20 -17.86 0.55 6.41
CA ILE A 20 -17.91 1.79 7.18
C ILE A 20 -18.81 1.63 8.40
N ILE A 21 -20.03 1.15 8.24
CA ILE A 21 -20.96 0.94 9.35
C ILE A 21 -20.35 -0.03 10.38
N ALA A 22 -19.83 -1.17 9.92
CA ALA A 22 -19.20 -2.16 10.79
C ALA A 22 -18.00 -1.60 11.57
N GLY A 23 -17.19 -0.76 10.93
CA GLY A 23 -16.04 -0.11 11.56
C GLY A 23 -16.45 0.97 12.57
N LEU A 24 -17.48 1.78 12.24
CA LEU A 24 -17.99 2.83 13.12
C LEU A 24 -18.76 2.29 14.34
N GLN A 25 -19.27 1.09 14.29
CA GLN A 25 -19.92 0.41 15.43
C GLN A 25 -18.93 -0.25 16.40
N GLN A 26 -17.63 -0.29 16.06
CA GLN A 26 -16.61 -0.85 16.97
C GLN A 26 -16.24 0.13 18.08
N THR A 27 -15.63 -0.40 19.13
CA THR A 27 -15.03 0.38 20.21
C THR A 27 -13.59 -0.09 20.41
N PRO A 28 -12.57 0.73 20.08
CA PRO A 28 -12.65 2.05 19.45
C PRO A 28 -13.13 1.97 17.99
N LYS A 29 -13.76 3.05 17.50
CA LYS A 29 -14.19 3.17 16.10
C LYS A 29 -12.98 3.16 15.17
N ARG A 30 -13.11 2.47 14.04
CA ARG A 30 -12.05 2.40 13.04
C ARG A 30 -12.58 2.26 11.62
N ILE A 31 -11.80 2.72 10.65
CA ILE A 31 -12.06 2.52 9.22
C ILE A 31 -10.78 1.99 8.57
N ALA A 32 -10.94 1.03 7.66
CA ALA A 32 -9.80 0.44 6.96
C ALA A 32 -9.15 1.43 5.99
N PRO A 33 -7.80 1.54 5.93
CA PRO A 33 -7.08 2.52 5.12
C PRO A 33 -7.30 2.34 3.61
N LYS A 34 -7.71 1.16 3.13
CA LYS A 34 -8.06 0.92 1.72
C LYS A 34 -9.11 1.92 1.21
N TRP A 35 -9.94 2.47 2.10
CA TRP A 35 -11.01 3.38 1.76
C TRP A 35 -10.56 4.85 1.53
N PHE A 36 -9.30 5.16 1.74
CA PHE A 36 -8.74 6.44 1.32
C PHE A 36 -8.59 6.57 -0.21
N TYR A 37 -8.36 5.45 -0.90
CA TYR A 37 -7.87 5.41 -2.28
C TYR A 37 -9.01 5.30 -3.31
N ASP A 38 -9.92 6.30 -3.33
CA ASP A 38 -10.69 6.61 -4.52
C ASP A 38 -9.87 7.52 -5.46
N GLU A 39 -10.44 8.00 -6.54
CA GLU A 39 -9.75 8.85 -7.51
C GLU A 39 -9.17 10.12 -6.85
N GLU A 40 -9.99 10.84 -6.07
CA GLU A 40 -9.55 12.08 -5.39
C GLU A 40 -8.52 11.77 -4.29
N GLY A 41 -8.75 10.74 -3.47
CA GLY A 41 -7.82 10.33 -2.43
C GLY A 41 -6.47 9.90 -3.00
N SER A 42 -6.45 9.20 -4.13
CA SER A 42 -5.23 8.82 -4.83
C SER A 42 -4.46 10.05 -5.33
N MET A 43 -5.15 11.07 -5.86
CA MET A 43 -4.52 12.34 -6.23
C MET A 43 -3.95 13.09 -5.03
N ILE A 44 -4.63 13.07 -3.88
CA ILE A 44 -4.10 13.68 -2.65
C ILE A 44 -2.87 12.91 -2.17
N PHE A 45 -2.91 11.58 -2.20
CA PHE A 45 -1.76 10.76 -1.83
C PHE A 45 -0.56 11.01 -2.75
N GLU A 46 -0.78 11.18 -4.06
CA GLU A 46 0.29 11.55 -4.99
C GLU A 46 0.94 12.89 -4.63
N ARG A 47 0.17 13.86 -4.10
CA ARG A 47 0.74 15.10 -3.55
C ARG A 47 1.58 14.83 -2.29
N ILE A 48 1.11 13.94 -1.39
CA ILE A 48 1.88 13.54 -0.20
C ILE A 48 3.23 12.99 -0.61
N THR A 49 3.31 12.12 -1.62
CA THR A 49 4.57 11.51 -2.07
C THR A 49 5.62 12.52 -2.53
N LYS A 50 5.20 13.73 -2.90
CA LYS A 50 6.06 14.84 -3.36
C LYS A 50 6.50 15.78 -2.23
N LEU A 51 5.91 15.67 -1.02
CA LEU A 51 6.25 16.51 0.11
C LEU A 51 7.68 16.25 0.61
N LYS A 52 8.38 17.32 0.99
CA LYS A 52 9.72 17.19 1.59
C LYS A 52 9.66 16.42 2.92
N ALA A 53 8.60 16.56 3.68
CA ALA A 53 8.39 15.86 4.95
C ALA A 53 8.22 14.34 4.73
N TYR A 54 7.53 13.94 3.65
CA TYR A 54 7.25 12.53 3.34
C TYR A 54 8.45 11.86 2.66
N TYR A 55 9.43 11.44 3.45
CA TYR A 55 10.68 10.84 2.98
C TYR A 55 10.51 9.46 2.29
N PRO A 56 9.50 8.59 2.63
CA PRO A 56 9.52 7.18 2.19
C PRO A 56 9.64 7.03 0.67
N THR A 57 8.86 7.77 -0.11
CA THR A 57 8.86 7.64 -1.58
C THR A 57 10.22 7.96 -2.20
N ARG A 58 10.81 9.14 -1.90
CA ARG A 58 12.10 9.52 -2.49
C ARG A 58 13.24 8.63 -2.02
N THR A 59 13.17 8.15 -0.77
CA THR A 59 14.18 7.27 -0.20
C THR A 59 14.17 5.91 -0.89
N GLU A 60 12.98 5.32 -1.04
CA GLU A 60 12.82 4.05 -1.76
C GLU A 60 13.25 4.18 -3.23
N ILE A 61 12.88 5.25 -3.94
CA ILE A 61 13.31 5.51 -5.32
C ILE A 61 14.84 5.53 -5.41
N SER A 62 15.51 6.20 -4.47
CA SER A 62 16.97 6.25 -4.43
C SER A 62 17.61 4.85 -4.28
N ILE A 63 17.05 4.02 -3.39
CA ILE A 63 17.50 2.63 -3.21
C ILE A 63 17.24 1.80 -4.48
N LEU A 64 16.04 1.89 -5.05
CA LEU A 64 15.66 1.15 -6.27
C LEU A 64 16.52 1.54 -7.48
N THR A 65 16.93 2.81 -7.58
CA THR A 65 17.84 3.28 -8.63
C THR A 65 19.19 2.58 -8.52
N ASN A 66 19.74 2.44 -7.31
CA ASN A 66 20.99 1.71 -7.09
C ASN A 66 20.82 0.20 -7.37
N ILE A 67 19.70 -0.39 -6.93
CA ILE A 67 19.36 -1.78 -7.22
C ILE A 67 19.33 -2.01 -8.73
N ALA A 68 18.62 -1.14 -9.48
CA ALA A 68 18.48 -1.27 -10.92
C ALA A 68 19.83 -1.19 -11.67
N ALA A 69 20.77 -0.39 -11.18
CA ALA A 69 22.13 -0.30 -11.74
C ALA A 69 22.93 -1.59 -11.51
N ASP A 70 22.87 -2.12 -10.29
CA ASP A 70 23.72 -3.23 -9.83
C ASP A 70 23.10 -4.62 -10.03
N TRP A 71 21.83 -4.73 -10.43
CA TRP A 71 21.17 -6.02 -10.56
C TRP A 71 21.80 -6.84 -11.69
N PRO A 72 22.42 -7.99 -11.37
CA PRO A 72 23.28 -8.71 -12.32
C PRO A 72 22.51 -9.52 -13.35
N GLU A 73 21.25 -9.82 -13.09
CA GLU A 73 20.46 -10.81 -13.85
C GLU A 73 19.25 -10.17 -14.55
N THR A 74 18.78 -10.82 -15.62
CA THR A 74 17.51 -10.46 -16.25
C THR A 74 16.37 -11.05 -15.44
N ILE A 75 15.44 -10.19 -15.03
CA ILE A 75 14.20 -10.62 -14.37
C ILE A 75 13.25 -11.15 -15.45
N GLY A 76 12.71 -12.35 -15.25
CA GLY A 76 11.71 -12.92 -16.18
C GLY A 76 10.43 -12.10 -16.14
N THR A 77 9.77 -12.06 -14.98
CA THR A 77 8.52 -11.32 -14.79
C THR A 77 8.53 -10.60 -13.44
N ILE A 78 8.19 -9.31 -13.45
CA ILE A 78 7.86 -8.56 -12.22
C ILE A 78 6.35 -8.60 -12.02
N ILE A 79 5.92 -8.95 -10.81
CA ILE A 79 4.52 -8.97 -10.36
C ILE A 79 4.38 -7.90 -9.28
N GLU A 80 3.78 -6.76 -9.61
CA GLU A 80 3.64 -5.64 -8.67
C GLU A 80 2.32 -5.72 -7.92
N TYR A 81 2.39 -5.68 -6.60
CA TYR A 81 1.25 -5.63 -5.69
C TYR A 81 0.84 -4.19 -5.40
N GLY A 82 -0.44 -3.85 -5.68
CA GLY A 82 -0.94 -2.49 -5.51
C GLY A 82 -0.26 -1.52 -6.47
N SER A 83 -0.39 -1.78 -7.77
CA SER A 83 0.40 -1.10 -8.81
C SER A 83 0.23 0.42 -8.82
N GLY A 84 -0.95 0.95 -8.44
CA GLY A 84 -1.18 2.40 -8.39
C GLY A 84 -0.76 3.10 -9.70
N ASN A 85 0.12 4.10 -9.59
CA ASN A 85 0.71 4.81 -10.75
C ASN A 85 1.95 4.10 -11.35
N SER A 86 2.38 2.99 -10.77
CA SER A 86 3.50 2.15 -11.24
C SER A 86 4.83 2.91 -11.48
N GLU A 87 5.07 4.03 -10.80
CA GLU A 87 6.25 4.87 -11.02
C GLU A 87 7.55 4.15 -10.61
N LYS A 88 7.53 3.47 -9.47
CA LYS A 88 8.72 2.84 -8.89
C LYS A 88 9.20 1.63 -9.69
N VAL A 89 8.26 0.82 -10.19
CA VAL A 89 8.61 -0.38 -10.96
C VAL A 89 9.31 -0.04 -12.26
N ARG A 90 9.07 1.14 -12.84
CA ARG A 90 9.72 1.62 -14.08
C ARG A 90 11.23 1.57 -14.02
N LEU A 91 11.82 1.72 -12.83
CA LEU A 91 13.27 1.61 -12.62
C LEU A 91 13.80 0.20 -12.92
N LEU A 92 12.99 -0.83 -12.74
CA LEU A 92 13.36 -2.24 -12.89
C LEU A 92 12.98 -2.81 -14.27
N LEU A 93 12.03 -2.20 -14.97
CA LEU A 93 11.48 -2.70 -16.25
C LEU A 93 12.53 -2.84 -17.37
N PRO A 94 13.58 -2.00 -17.50
CA PRO A 94 14.60 -2.17 -18.54
C PRO A 94 15.34 -3.52 -18.50
N LYS A 95 15.33 -4.21 -17.34
CA LYS A 95 15.93 -5.55 -17.15
C LYS A 95 14.87 -6.66 -17.06
N THR A 96 13.62 -6.39 -17.44
CA THR A 96 12.47 -7.26 -17.24
C THR A 96 11.87 -7.68 -18.58
N LYS A 97 11.43 -8.93 -18.72
CA LYS A 97 10.78 -9.44 -19.94
C LYS A 97 9.27 -9.28 -19.92
N ALA A 98 8.65 -9.39 -18.76
CA ALA A 98 7.21 -9.24 -18.58
C ALA A 98 6.86 -8.53 -17.27
N TYR A 99 5.78 -7.79 -17.28
CA TYR A 99 5.24 -7.07 -16.14
C TYR A 99 3.78 -7.45 -15.91
N VAL A 100 3.44 -7.70 -14.66
CA VAL A 100 2.09 -7.99 -14.21
C VAL A 100 1.72 -6.99 -13.13
N ALA A 101 0.75 -6.14 -13.40
CA ALA A 101 0.16 -5.26 -12.39
C ALA A 101 -0.98 -5.99 -11.69
N ILE A 102 -1.02 -6.00 -10.37
CA ILE A 102 -2.15 -6.53 -9.58
C ILE A 102 -2.77 -5.41 -8.77
N ASP A 103 -4.04 -5.16 -8.99
CA ASP A 103 -4.83 -4.19 -8.23
C ASP A 103 -6.31 -4.56 -8.24
N ILE A 104 -7.08 -4.09 -7.26
CA ILE A 104 -8.54 -4.21 -7.24
C ILE A 104 -9.23 -3.13 -8.10
N SER A 105 -8.55 -2.02 -8.37
CA SER A 105 -9.04 -0.88 -9.17
C SER A 105 -8.82 -1.15 -10.66
N LYS A 106 -9.66 -2.00 -11.24
CA LYS A 106 -9.51 -2.55 -12.59
C LYS A 106 -9.28 -1.50 -13.68
N GLU A 107 -10.13 -0.47 -13.75
CA GLU A 107 -10.09 0.55 -14.79
C GLU A 107 -8.81 1.39 -14.70
N HIS A 108 -8.47 1.87 -13.50
CA HIS A 108 -7.29 2.68 -13.25
C HIS A 108 -5.99 1.91 -13.55
N MET A 109 -5.89 0.68 -13.04
CA MET A 109 -4.76 -0.22 -13.31
C MET A 109 -4.60 -0.49 -14.81
N TYR A 110 -5.71 -0.77 -15.52
CA TYR A 110 -5.64 -1.06 -16.96
C TYR A 110 -5.17 0.15 -17.76
N GLN A 111 -5.64 1.37 -17.44
CA GLN A 111 -5.17 2.61 -18.06
C GLN A 111 -3.67 2.83 -17.82
N SER A 112 -3.20 2.62 -16.59
CA SER A 112 -1.77 2.70 -16.23
C SER A 112 -0.95 1.69 -17.04
N CYS A 113 -1.42 0.45 -17.18
CA CYS A 113 -0.78 -0.57 -17.99
C CYS A 113 -0.74 -0.21 -19.50
N CYS A 114 -1.78 0.42 -20.04
CA CYS A 114 -1.79 0.89 -21.43
C CYS A 114 -0.73 1.99 -21.66
N GLN A 115 -0.59 2.93 -20.73
CA GLN A 115 0.48 3.92 -20.79
C GLN A 115 1.86 3.26 -20.71
N MET A 116 2.03 2.29 -19.80
CA MET A 116 3.26 1.51 -19.65
C MET A 116 3.63 0.78 -20.95
N ALA A 117 2.64 0.21 -21.66
CA ALA A 117 2.87 -0.48 -22.92
C ALA A 117 3.37 0.46 -24.04
N SER A 118 2.99 1.73 -24.00
CA SER A 118 3.50 2.75 -24.92
C SER A 118 4.94 3.13 -24.61
N ASP A 119 5.29 3.21 -23.33
CA ASP A 119 6.63 3.60 -22.88
C ASP A 119 7.64 2.45 -23.04
N PHE A 120 7.18 1.20 -22.92
CA PHE A 120 8.00 -0.03 -23.00
C PHE A 120 7.45 -0.99 -24.07
N PRO A 121 7.63 -0.71 -25.37
CA PRO A 121 6.95 -1.44 -26.45
C PRO A 121 7.38 -2.91 -26.60
N THR A 122 8.49 -3.32 -26.00
CA THR A 122 8.98 -4.73 -26.03
C THR A 122 8.55 -5.53 -24.80
N LEU A 123 7.98 -4.88 -23.79
CA LEU A 123 7.61 -5.51 -22.53
C LEU A 123 6.24 -6.18 -22.64
N THR A 124 6.13 -7.47 -22.33
CA THR A 124 4.82 -8.13 -22.22
C THR A 124 4.11 -7.65 -20.96
N ILE A 125 2.88 -7.11 -21.08
CA ILE A 125 2.15 -6.53 -19.93
C ILE A 125 0.83 -7.25 -19.71
N THR A 126 0.58 -7.61 -18.45
CA THR A 126 -0.68 -8.17 -17.98
C THR A 126 -1.24 -7.31 -16.87
N ALA A 127 -2.47 -6.86 -16.99
CA ALA A 127 -3.25 -6.24 -15.94
C ALA A 127 -4.14 -7.32 -15.28
N LEU A 128 -3.93 -7.62 -14.00
CA LEU A 128 -4.64 -8.64 -13.25
C LEU A 128 -5.49 -7.99 -12.15
N CYS A 129 -6.81 -7.93 -12.36
CA CYS A 129 -7.74 -7.46 -11.34
C CYS A 129 -7.92 -8.55 -10.27
N ALA A 130 -7.35 -8.33 -9.09
CA ALA A 130 -7.37 -9.29 -7.99
C ALA A 130 -7.06 -8.61 -6.64
N ASP A 131 -7.54 -9.21 -5.56
CA ASP A 131 -7.15 -8.85 -4.19
C ASP A 131 -5.90 -9.64 -3.78
N TYR A 132 -4.73 -9.01 -3.82
CA TYR A 132 -3.46 -9.65 -3.47
C TYR A 132 -3.31 -9.96 -1.97
N THR A 133 -4.22 -9.48 -1.12
CA THR A 133 -4.25 -9.86 0.30
C THR A 133 -4.79 -11.28 0.51
N LYS A 134 -5.39 -11.86 -0.52
CA LYS A 134 -5.92 -13.23 -0.55
C LYS A 134 -4.96 -14.15 -1.33
N PRO A 135 -5.02 -15.48 -1.10
CA PRO A 135 -4.31 -16.44 -1.93
C PRO A 135 -4.73 -16.31 -3.41
N LEU A 136 -3.75 -16.16 -4.32
CA LEU A 136 -4.00 -16.03 -5.75
C LEU A 136 -3.47 -17.25 -6.52
N PRO A 137 -4.17 -17.75 -7.55
CA PRO A 137 -3.72 -18.86 -8.37
C PRO A 137 -2.68 -18.40 -9.43
N LEU A 138 -1.63 -17.66 -9.01
CA LEU A 138 -0.68 -17.04 -9.92
C LEU A 138 0.03 -18.06 -10.82
N ARG A 139 0.33 -19.26 -10.30
CA ARG A 139 1.01 -20.32 -11.07
C ARG A 139 0.23 -20.75 -12.31
N GLU A 140 -1.10 -20.74 -12.21
CA GLU A 140 -2.00 -21.12 -13.29
C GLU A 140 -2.25 -19.93 -14.23
N VAL A 141 -2.59 -18.79 -13.65
CA VAL A 141 -2.98 -17.57 -14.38
C VAL A 141 -1.80 -17.01 -15.18
N LEU A 142 -0.60 -17.08 -14.64
CA LEU A 142 0.63 -16.53 -15.21
C LEU A 142 1.58 -17.61 -15.77
N ALA A 143 1.10 -18.83 -16.03
CA ALA A 143 1.92 -19.93 -16.53
C ALA A 143 2.68 -19.60 -17.84
N HIS A 144 2.16 -18.66 -18.63
CA HIS A 144 2.77 -18.19 -19.86
C HIS A 144 3.86 -17.12 -19.66
N CYS A 145 3.98 -16.56 -18.45
CA CYS A 145 4.94 -15.50 -18.17
C CYS A 145 6.36 -16.07 -17.96
N PRO A 146 7.40 -15.39 -18.51
CA PRO A 146 8.79 -15.82 -18.36
C PRO A 146 9.22 -15.90 -16.89
N LYS A 147 10.03 -16.90 -16.56
CA LYS A 147 10.66 -17.08 -15.23
C LYS A 147 12.10 -16.56 -15.23
N PRO A 148 12.70 -16.29 -14.04
CA PRO A 148 12.06 -16.30 -12.70
C PRO A 148 11.06 -15.18 -12.52
N TRP A 149 10.09 -15.39 -11.62
CA TRP A 149 9.16 -14.34 -11.20
C TRP A 149 9.68 -13.60 -9.98
N MET A 150 9.36 -12.34 -9.89
CA MET A 150 9.65 -11.52 -8.72
C MET A 150 8.41 -10.71 -8.33
N ILE A 151 7.88 -10.97 -7.14
CA ILE A 151 6.90 -10.07 -6.54
C ILE A 151 7.62 -8.79 -6.15
N PHE A 152 7.08 -7.66 -6.57
CA PHE A 152 7.51 -6.33 -6.19
C PHE A 152 6.41 -5.68 -5.34
N TYR A 153 6.73 -5.39 -4.09
CA TYR A 153 5.80 -4.82 -3.13
C TYR A 153 6.40 -3.55 -2.51
N PRO A 154 6.28 -2.40 -3.20
CA PRO A 154 6.89 -1.14 -2.79
C PRO A 154 6.04 -0.36 -1.79
N GLY A 155 6.58 0.78 -1.33
CA GLY A 155 5.86 1.82 -0.61
C GLY A 155 5.69 1.58 0.88
N SER A 156 6.26 0.51 1.41
CA SER A 156 6.00 0.09 2.79
C SER A 156 4.52 -0.17 3.09
N SER A 157 3.74 -0.54 2.06
CA SER A 157 2.31 -0.84 2.19
C SER A 157 2.03 -2.00 3.15
N ILE A 158 3.02 -2.90 3.34
CA ILE A 158 3.00 -3.96 4.36
C ILE A 158 2.83 -3.39 5.78
N GLY A 159 3.27 -2.16 6.03
CA GLY A 159 3.12 -1.46 7.30
C GLY A 159 1.67 -1.10 7.65
N ASN A 160 0.74 -1.17 6.70
CA ASN A 160 -0.68 -0.96 6.98
C ASN A 160 -1.34 -2.20 7.60
N CYS A 161 -0.69 -3.36 7.52
CA CYS A 161 -1.11 -4.62 8.12
C CYS A 161 -0.60 -4.73 9.57
N SER A 162 -1.37 -5.36 10.44
CA SER A 162 -0.82 -5.85 11.71
C SER A 162 0.30 -6.88 11.47
N PRO A 163 1.19 -7.13 12.44
CA PRO A 163 2.26 -8.12 12.26
C PRO A 163 1.76 -9.50 11.79
N ASP A 164 0.66 -9.98 12.36
CA ASP A 164 0.08 -11.27 11.99
C ASP A 164 -0.48 -11.27 10.55
N GLU A 165 -1.19 -10.19 10.18
CA GLU A 165 -1.68 -10.00 8.81
C GLU A 165 -0.53 -9.87 7.81
N ALA A 166 0.54 -9.17 8.17
CA ALA A 166 1.75 -9.04 7.35
C ALA A 166 2.42 -10.41 7.10
N ILE A 167 2.58 -11.23 8.14
CA ILE A 167 3.12 -12.59 8.01
C ILE A 167 2.19 -13.46 7.16
N ALA A 168 0.88 -13.36 7.34
CA ALA A 168 -0.09 -14.11 6.53
C ALA A 168 0.00 -13.70 5.05
N LEU A 169 0.04 -12.40 4.75
CA LEU A 169 0.20 -11.89 3.39
C LEU A 169 1.50 -12.35 2.74
N LEU A 170 2.63 -12.25 3.45
CA LEU A 170 3.92 -12.75 2.98
C LEU A 170 3.89 -14.25 2.72
N ARG A 171 3.22 -15.04 3.57
CA ARG A 171 3.06 -16.49 3.39
C ARG A 171 2.20 -16.83 2.18
N HIS A 172 1.07 -16.15 1.97
CA HIS A 172 0.24 -16.31 0.78
C HIS A 172 1.03 -15.99 -0.49
N SER A 173 1.75 -14.87 -0.48
CA SER A 173 2.63 -14.48 -1.59
C SER A 173 3.67 -15.57 -1.92
N ARG A 174 4.29 -16.15 -0.88
CA ARG A 174 5.26 -17.25 -1.05
C ARG A 174 4.61 -18.50 -1.66
N GLN A 175 3.40 -18.84 -1.25
CA GLN A 175 2.68 -20.01 -1.76
C GLN A 175 2.28 -19.89 -3.23
N CYS A 176 2.09 -18.65 -3.71
CA CYS A 176 1.77 -18.38 -5.11
C CYS A 176 2.96 -18.56 -6.07
N LEU A 177 4.17 -18.70 -5.57
CA LEU A 177 5.41 -18.74 -6.33
C LEU A 177 6.04 -20.13 -6.41
N HIS A 178 6.94 -20.32 -7.38
CA HIS A 178 7.78 -21.51 -7.47
C HIS A 178 9.08 -21.33 -6.65
N GLN A 179 9.77 -22.44 -6.40
CA GLN A 179 11.10 -22.39 -5.81
C GLN A 179 12.05 -21.61 -6.74
N GLY A 180 12.80 -20.67 -6.17
CA GLY A 180 13.73 -19.82 -6.90
C GLY A 180 13.14 -18.50 -7.40
N ASP A 181 11.83 -18.31 -7.33
CA ASP A 181 11.21 -17.01 -7.55
C ASP A 181 11.53 -16.05 -6.38
N GLY A 182 11.36 -14.74 -6.57
CA GLY A 182 11.79 -13.73 -5.61
C GLY A 182 10.69 -12.84 -5.08
N LEU A 183 11.02 -12.15 -3.99
CA LEU A 183 10.28 -11.02 -3.42
C LEU A 183 11.24 -9.85 -3.27
N LEU A 184 10.85 -8.69 -3.79
CA LEU A 184 11.50 -7.41 -3.55
C LEU A 184 10.48 -6.49 -2.86
N ILE A 185 10.71 -6.17 -1.59
CA ILE A 185 9.75 -5.46 -0.76
C ILE A 185 10.38 -4.25 -0.07
N GLY A 186 9.71 -3.10 -0.20
CA GLY A 186 10.08 -1.87 0.48
C GLY A 186 9.48 -1.78 1.87
N VAL A 187 10.28 -1.40 2.86
CA VAL A 187 9.90 -1.37 4.28
C VAL A 187 10.44 -0.13 4.95
N ASP A 188 9.55 0.62 5.57
CA ASP A 188 9.91 1.78 6.38
C ASP A 188 10.43 1.34 7.75
N LEU A 189 11.60 1.86 8.15
CA LEU A 189 12.32 1.40 9.33
C LEU A 189 12.05 2.28 10.55
N VAL A 190 12.26 1.72 11.73
CA VAL A 190 12.25 2.48 12.99
C VAL A 190 13.37 3.51 12.96
N LYS A 191 13.05 4.75 13.34
CA LYS A 191 13.95 5.90 13.41
C LYS A 191 13.43 6.92 14.41
N GLU A 192 14.07 8.08 14.46
CA GLU A 192 13.67 9.17 15.37
C GLU A 192 12.19 9.52 15.19
N LYS A 193 11.51 9.58 16.33
CA LYS A 193 10.08 9.88 16.42
C LYS A 193 9.69 11.15 15.66
N ALA A 194 10.50 12.20 15.78
CA ALA A 194 10.24 13.47 15.12
C ALA A 194 10.23 13.35 13.59
N VAL A 195 11.10 12.51 13.01
CA VAL A 195 11.13 12.26 11.56
C VAL A 195 9.87 11.53 11.14
N LEU A 196 9.46 10.51 11.90
CA LEU A 196 8.26 9.72 11.64
C LEU A 196 7.01 10.60 11.71
N GLU A 197 6.83 11.34 12.79
CA GLU A 197 5.64 12.17 13.00
C GLU A 197 5.55 13.32 12.00
N ASN A 198 6.67 13.94 11.63
CA ASN A 198 6.67 15.02 10.63
C ASN A 198 6.23 14.54 9.24
N ALA A 199 6.48 13.28 8.88
CA ALA A 199 6.04 12.71 7.62
C ALA A 199 4.51 12.57 7.52
N TYR A 200 3.81 12.47 8.66
CA TYR A 200 2.35 12.32 8.73
C TYR A 200 1.65 13.56 9.29
N ASN A 201 2.40 14.59 9.69
CA ASN A 201 1.90 15.90 10.13
C ASN A 201 2.63 17.02 9.37
N ASP A 202 2.62 16.95 8.06
CA ASP A 202 3.26 17.94 7.20
C ASP A 202 2.66 19.35 7.43
N HIS A 203 3.52 20.36 7.45
CA HIS A 203 3.12 21.76 7.71
C HIS A 203 2.21 22.34 6.61
N GLU A 204 2.20 21.73 5.41
CA GLU A 204 1.31 22.10 4.31
C GLU A 204 -0.11 21.56 4.50
N GLY A 205 -0.31 20.63 5.44
CA GLY A 205 -1.61 20.04 5.78
C GLY A 205 -2.16 19.07 4.74
N VAL A 206 -1.34 18.58 3.82
CA VAL A 206 -1.79 17.67 2.76
C VAL A 206 -2.17 16.31 3.34
N THR A 207 -1.41 15.78 4.33
CA THR A 207 -1.77 14.54 5.02
C THR A 207 -3.05 14.69 5.82
N ALA A 208 -3.24 15.84 6.46
CA ALA A 208 -4.51 16.14 7.15
C ALA A 208 -5.69 16.21 6.15
N GLN A 209 -5.49 16.77 4.95
CA GLN A 209 -6.48 16.75 3.89
C GLN A 209 -6.80 15.32 3.46
N PHE A 210 -5.79 14.47 3.27
CA PHE A 210 -5.95 13.07 2.93
C PHE A 210 -6.77 12.32 3.97
N ASN A 211 -6.44 12.49 5.25
CA ASN A 211 -7.17 11.82 6.34
C ASN A 211 -8.63 12.28 6.40
N ARG A 212 -8.90 13.58 6.26
CA ARG A 212 -10.27 14.13 6.26
C ARG A 212 -11.06 13.83 4.98
N HIS A 213 -10.38 13.48 3.87
CA HIS A 213 -11.06 13.08 2.64
C HIS A 213 -12.01 11.88 2.86
N LEU A 214 -11.67 10.98 3.79
CA LEU A 214 -12.53 9.87 4.18
C LEU A 214 -13.92 10.33 4.66
N LEU A 215 -14.01 11.43 5.42
CA LEU A 215 -15.28 12.01 5.87
C LEU A 215 -16.12 12.50 4.69
N LYS A 216 -15.47 13.14 3.71
CA LYS A 216 -16.12 13.59 2.48
C LYS A 216 -16.73 12.41 1.72
N ARG A 217 -15.96 11.34 1.57
CA ARG A 217 -16.40 10.12 0.90
C ARG A 217 -17.58 9.46 1.60
N ILE A 218 -17.54 9.36 2.95
CA ILE A 218 -18.67 8.86 3.75
C ILE A 218 -19.90 9.74 3.55
N SER A 219 -19.74 11.06 3.70
CA SER A 219 -20.82 12.05 3.51
C SER A 219 -21.50 11.89 2.15
N GLN A 220 -20.72 11.79 1.07
CA GLN A 220 -21.26 11.63 -0.29
C GLN A 220 -21.97 10.29 -0.48
N THR A 221 -21.37 9.20 0.03
CA THR A 221 -21.93 7.85 -0.18
C THR A 221 -23.23 7.60 0.57
N PHE A 222 -23.36 8.17 1.78
CA PHE A 222 -24.57 8.00 2.59
C PHE A 222 -25.58 9.15 2.43
N GLY A 223 -25.21 10.22 1.71
CA GLY A 223 -26.07 11.40 1.58
C GLY A 223 -26.29 12.14 2.90
N PHE A 224 -25.42 11.95 3.89
CA PHE A 224 -25.48 12.57 5.22
C PHE A 224 -24.39 13.66 5.34
N PRO A 225 -24.74 14.90 5.73
CA PRO A 225 -23.77 15.99 5.80
C PRO A 225 -22.82 15.81 6.99
N ILE A 226 -21.55 15.55 6.70
CA ILE A 226 -20.47 15.48 7.69
C ILE A 226 -19.58 16.72 7.48
N LEU A 227 -19.44 17.55 8.51
CA LEU A 227 -18.60 18.73 8.46
C LEU A 227 -17.13 18.35 8.73
N HIS A 228 -16.28 18.56 7.76
CA HIS A 228 -14.85 18.23 7.87
C HIS A 228 -14.14 18.99 9.00
N ASP A 229 -14.60 20.24 9.28
CA ASP A 229 -14.04 21.09 10.32
C ASP A 229 -14.44 20.65 11.74
N ASP A 230 -15.40 19.75 11.88
CA ASP A 230 -15.74 19.15 13.16
C ASP A 230 -14.79 18.00 13.54
N PHE A 231 -13.77 17.73 12.68
CA PHE A 231 -12.75 16.72 12.92
C PHE A 231 -11.34 17.25 12.72
N ARG A 232 -10.48 16.98 13.69
CA ARG A 232 -9.05 17.29 13.65
C ARG A 232 -8.24 16.06 13.27
N HIS A 233 -7.32 16.22 12.33
CA HIS A 233 -6.32 15.20 12.04
C HIS A 233 -5.34 15.07 13.21
N ILE A 234 -5.08 13.83 13.62
CA ILE A 234 -4.08 13.44 14.62
C ILE A 234 -3.22 12.35 14.00
N ALA A 235 -1.90 12.52 14.02
CA ALA A 235 -0.96 11.47 13.71
C ALA A 235 0.16 11.46 14.75
N PHE A 236 0.52 10.29 15.26
CA PHE A 236 1.59 10.15 16.24
C PHE A 236 2.28 8.79 16.10
N TYR A 237 3.52 8.72 16.54
CA TYR A 237 4.23 7.46 16.63
C TYR A 237 3.97 6.78 17.97
N ASN A 238 3.40 5.59 17.90
CA ASN A 238 3.18 4.72 19.05
C ASN A 238 4.41 3.84 19.24
N ASP A 239 5.28 4.23 20.20
CA ASP A 239 6.55 3.54 20.46
C ASP A 239 6.34 2.07 20.88
N ALA A 240 5.30 1.80 21.67
CA ALA A 240 5.01 0.44 22.18
C ALA A 240 4.61 -0.51 21.05
N LYS A 241 3.96 0.01 20.00
CA LYS A 241 3.50 -0.76 18.84
C LYS A 241 4.38 -0.57 17.61
N GLN A 242 5.38 0.29 17.69
CA GLN A 242 6.31 0.62 16.61
C GLN A 242 5.57 1.01 15.31
N ARG A 243 4.60 1.90 15.40
CA ARG A 243 3.82 2.33 14.25
C ARG A 243 3.36 3.78 14.35
N ILE A 244 3.18 4.44 13.22
CA ILE A 244 2.34 5.65 13.15
C ILE A 244 0.89 5.19 13.24
N GLU A 245 0.10 5.92 13.99
CA GLU A 245 -1.35 5.84 14.01
C GLU A 245 -1.93 7.16 13.49
N MET A 246 -2.86 7.09 12.54
CA MET A 246 -3.66 8.24 12.13
C MET A 246 -5.08 8.12 12.68
N HIS A 247 -5.59 9.25 13.14
CA HIS A 247 -6.92 9.37 13.70
C HIS A 247 -7.59 10.67 13.23
N LEU A 248 -8.91 10.67 13.34
CA LEU A 248 -9.74 11.87 13.26
C LEU A 248 -10.39 12.09 14.62
N GLU A 249 -10.03 13.18 15.30
CA GLU A 249 -10.60 13.55 16.58
C GLU A 249 -11.88 14.36 16.38
N CYS A 250 -12.98 13.91 16.96
CA CYS A 250 -14.26 14.62 16.93
C CYS A 250 -14.21 15.84 17.84
N LEU A 251 -14.39 17.04 17.30
CA LEU A 251 -14.28 18.31 18.04
C LEU A 251 -15.60 18.71 18.72
N LYS A 252 -16.73 18.14 18.28
CA LYS A 252 -18.07 18.41 18.83
C LYS A 252 -18.87 17.12 18.84
N ALA A 253 -19.53 16.83 19.97
CA ALA A 253 -20.44 15.68 20.04
C ALA A 253 -21.51 15.76 18.94
N GLN A 254 -21.69 14.68 18.22
CA GLN A 254 -22.60 14.60 17.09
C GLN A 254 -23.13 13.19 16.85
N ILE A 255 -24.22 13.07 16.12
CA ILE A 255 -24.82 11.80 15.71
C ILE A 255 -24.93 11.78 14.19
N TRP A 256 -24.39 10.73 13.56
CA TRP A 256 -24.57 10.49 12.14
C TRP A 256 -25.70 9.50 11.92
N HIS A 257 -26.55 9.77 10.94
CA HIS A 257 -27.60 8.86 10.51
C HIS A 257 -27.23 8.27 9.16
N LEU A 258 -26.67 7.05 9.17
CA LEU A 258 -26.15 6.37 8.00
C LEU A 258 -27.04 5.15 7.66
N ASP A 259 -27.81 5.22 6.57
CA ASP A 259 -28.75 4.17 6.14
C ASP A 259 -29.66 3.64 7.29
N GLY A 260 -30.17 4.56 8.13
CA GLY A 260 -31.06 4.22 9.26
C GLY A 260 -30.35 3.77 10.54
N ILE A 261 -29.00 3.76 10.55
CA ILE A 261 -28.19 3.45 11.72
C ILE A 261 -27.65 4.74 12.34
N GLU A 262 -27.82 4.89 13.65
CA GLU A 262 -27.26 6.00 14.41
C GLU A 262 -25.84 5.67 14.89
N ILE A 263 -24.90 6.55 14.55
CA ILE A 263 -23.50 6.48 15.02
C ILE A 263 -23.23 7.76 15.83
N ALA A 264 -23.12 7.61 17.13
CA ALA A 264 -22.79 8.71 18.03
C ALA A 264 -21.27 8.89 18.13
N PHE A 265 -20.84 10.15 18.14
CA PHE A 265 -19.47 10.55 18.47
C PHE A 265 -19.50 11.50 19.66
N ASP A 266 -18.71 11.19 20.68
CA ASP A 266 -18.48 12.12 21.77
C ASP A 266 -17.42 13.17 21.38
N GLN A 267 -17.46 14.32 22.01
CA GLN A 267 -16.38 15.30 21.86
C GLN A 267 -15.06 14.72 22.40
N GLY A 268 -14.02 14.81 21.60
CA GLY A 268 -12.71 14.25 21.91
C GLY A 268 -12.58 12.77 21.56
N GLU A 269 -13.62 12.11 21.06
CA GLU A 269 -13.52 10.72 20.58
C GLU A 269 -12.69 10.63 19.30
N TRP A 270 -11.91 9.57 19.19
CA TRP A 270 -11.04 9.32 18.06
C TRP A 270 -11.59 8.22 17.15
N LEU A 271 -11.64 8.52 15.86
CA LEU A 271 -11.84 7.55 14.79
C LEU A 271 -10.48 7.14 14.24
N HIS A 272 -10.07 5.90 14.44
CA HIS A 272 -8.83 5.37 13.90
C HIS A 272 -8.95 5.11 12.39
N THR A 273 -8.00 5.61 11.61
CA THR A 273 -8.06 5.59 10.14
C THR A 273 -6.90 4.84 9.48
N GLU A 274 -5.71 4.82 10.09
CA GLU A 274 -4.57 4.11 9.50
C GLU A 274 -3.55 3.71 10.56
N ASN A 275 -2.90 2.58 10.33
CA ASN A 275 -1.63 2.23 10.94
C ASN A 275 -0.53 2.26 9.87
N SER A 276 0.69 2.62 10.26
CA SER A 276 1.87 2.43 9.45
C SER A 276 3.02 1.92 10.32
N TYR A 277 3.14 0.59 10.37
CA TYR A 277 4.18 -0.09 11.14
C TYR A 277 5.57 0.21 10.60
N LYS A 278 6.50 0.36 11.51
CA LYS A 278 7.92 0.54 11.26
C LYS A 278 8.67 -0.65 11.84
N TYR A 279 9.65 -1.13 11.12
CA TYR A 279 10.31 -2.37 11.48
C TYR A 279 11.79 -2.14 11.78
N HIS A 280 12.35 -2.89 12.73
CA HIS A 280 13.79 -3.12 12.74
C HIS A 280 14.14 -4.16 11.69
N PRO A 281 15.28 -4.02 10.97
CA PRO A 281 15.66 -4.96 9.92
C PRO A 281 15.66 -6.42 10.38
N GLU A 282 16.15 -6.68 11.60
CA GLU A 282 16.21 -8.02 12.19
C GLU A 282 14.83 -8.62 12.41
N GLN A 283 13.87 -7.81 12.87
CA GLN A 283 12.48 -8.25 13.05
C GLN A 283 11.86 -8.61 11.70
N PHE A 284 12.08 -7.79 10.67
CA PHE A 284 11.53 -8.07 9.36
C PHE A 284 12.15 -9.32 8.72
N PHE A 285 13.45 -9.59 8.95
CA PHE A 285 14.07 -10.85 8.57
C PHE A 285 13.44 -12.07 9.25
N VAL A 286 13.05 -11.96 10.52
CA VAL A 286 12.33 -13.02 11.24
C VAL A 286 10.97 -13.24 10.61
N MET A 287 10.20 -12.18 10.36
CA MET A 287 8.88 -12.26 9.70
C MET A 287 8.96 -12.93 8.32
N LEU A 288 9.96 -12.59 7.51
CA LEU A 288 10.19 -13.25 6.22
C LEU A 288 10.41 -14.77 6.38
N LYS A 289 11.22 -15.18 7.36
CA LYS A 289 11.48 -16.61 7.65
C LYS A 289 10.21 -17.33 8.14
N GLU A 290 9.45 -16.72 9.02
CA GLU A 290 8.16 -17.24 9.50
C GLU A 290 7.14 -17.41 8.37
N ALA A 291 7.22 -16.53 7.36
CA ALA A 291 6.43 -16.62 6.13
C ALA A 291 7.05 -17.56 5.07
N LEU A 292 8.07 -18.35 5.43
CA LEU A 292 8.77 -19.35 4.60
C LEU A 292 9.58 -18.76 3.43
N TRP A 293 9.96 -17.48 3.52
CA TRP A 293 10.91 -16.86 2.62
C TRP A 293 12.36 -17.08 3.10
N GLN A 294 13.31 -17.10 2.16
CA GLN A 294 14.73 -17.12 2.44
C GLN A 294 15.32 -15.73 2.19
N PRO A 295 15.50 -14.89 3.22
CA PRO A 295 16.12 -13.59 3.06
C PRO A 295 17.53 -13.70 2.46
N ARG A 296 17.85 -12.82 1.51
CA ARG A 296 19.14 -12.82 0.80
C ARG A 296 19.91 -11.53 1.00
N ARG A 297 19.24 -10.40 0.87
CA ARG A 297 19.88 -9.09 0.89
C ARG A 297 18.90 -8.02 1.33
N VAL A 298 19.42 -6.94 1.89
CA VAL A 298 18.70 -5.68 2.09
C VAL A 298 19.60 -4.54 1.63
N TRP A 299 19.00 -3.54 1.00
CA TRP A 299 19.63 -2.28 0.64
C TRP A 299 18.98 -1.18 1.45
N TYR A 300 19.80 -0.23 1.91
CA TYR A 300 19.37 0.90 2.71
C TYR A 300 19.71 2.22 2.01
N ASP A 301 18.98 3.27 2.34
CA ASP A 301 19.44 4.63 2.09
C ASP A 301 20.57 5.01 3.06
N GLN A 302 21.20 6.17 2.81
CA GLN A 302 22.33 6.65 3.61
C GLN A 302 22.00 6.84 5.10
N ASN A 303 20.76 7.18 5.43
CA ASN A 303 20.31 7.39 6.80
C ASN A 303 19.70 6.15 7.42
N GLN A 304 19.59 5.05 6.68
CA GLN A 304 18.90 3.82 7.08
C GLN A 304 17.44 4.08 7.51
N TYR A 305 16.78 5.00 6.82
CA TYR A 305 15.36 5.29 7.06
C TYR A 305 14.44 4.26 6.42
N PHE A 306 14.90 3.67 5.33
CA PHE A 306 14.10 2.73 4.54
C PHE A 306 14.96 1.53 4.11
N GLY A 307 14.36 0.36 4.04
CA GLY A 307 15.02 -0.85 3.55
C GLY A 307 14.25 -1.45 2.38
N VAL A 308 14.97 -1.88 1.33
CA VAL A 308 14.41 -2.73 0.29
C VAL A 308 14.99 -4.12 0.48
N PHE A 309 14.14 -5.06 0.85
CA PHE A 309 14.50 -6.44 1.18
C PHE A 309 14.28 -7.35 -0.02
N TYR A 310 15.25 -8.23 -0.25
CA TYR A 310 15.17 -9.29 -1.24
C TYR A 310 15.19 -10.66 -0.56
N ALA A 311 14.23 -11.50 -0.92
CA ALA A 311 14.14 -12.87 -0.45
C ALA A 311 13.78 -13.81 -1.60
N ILE A 312 14.11 -15.09 -1.44
CA ILE A 312 13.82 -16.14 -2.41
C ILE A 312 12.77 -17.09 -1.84
N ALA A 313 11.91 -17.57 -2.72
CA ALA A 313 10.83 -18.50 -2.44
C ALA A 313 11.33 -19.96 -2.24
#